data_bcf0cd05418737e3c5e2c3f374bff8fd
#
_entry.id   bcf0cd05418737e3c5e2c3f374bff8fd
#
_cell.length_a   1.000
_cell.length_b   1.000
_cell.length_c   1.000
_cell.angle_alpha   90.00
_cell.angle_beta   90.00
_cell.angle_gamma   90.00
#
_symmetry.space_group_name_H-M   'P 1'
#
loop_
_entity.id
_entity.type
_entity.pdbx_description
1 polymer ?
#
loop_
_entity_poly.entity_id
_entity_poly.type
_entity_poly.pdbx_seq_one_letter_code
_entity_poly.pdbx_strand_id
1 'polypeptide(L)'
;MNKEKYVIFGAGDFGHQALALLGKGNTAFFVDNDAAKAGTEIDGVPIHPFSAVKEELAGYRIIIAVSHKYVAEIEKQLAKCGLKAFDTFIAMQYQETKRKIAQRTDYLGVYRSAIRWINEHTIKEAAGKAIITTTAHPLGYPEVTGYYIPSLLRWGYRELAVDYAKWLLFIQKNDGSWYDTFDKKPYVFDSGQILKGLLAIREIYPAVDEAIQRGVAWILTNKRSDGRLTTPGEEAWGEKRTCSELVHLYCLSPILQAAEIFHRDDWKKAAEEILRYYKTEYYDAIMNFDLLSHFYAYVMEALLDLGEIDMAREAMAKIASIQTAEGAVPGYHDVHWVCSTGLFQLALVWFRLGDIEHGDAAFQYACKLQNSSGGWYGSYPMGGDNTNDYFPTEEISWAAKYFLDALYYKNKADFNASAPLFKDYIAPSDGRYRELRRIVEETCPPGGDNRVLDVGCGKGRYLNNLLADRSDIQFFGVDISRSVVDEKTEHRIDWREGSLTNLPFPDDTFAVTYACESLEHAVDIESAVREMARVTKPGGRIVVIDKNAVALGALEITPWEQWFDEEGLADMMRPFCHDVSIVHDVDYEDHFQKDLFSVWIGTVKG
;
A
#
# COMPACT_ATOMS: atom_id res chain seq x y z
N MET A 1 12.93 -36.46 -34.34
CA MET A 1 12.02 -36.37 -33.18
C MET A 1 11.69 -34.91 -32.96
N ASN A 2 10.43 -34.56 -33.16
CA ASN A 2 10.00 -33.14 -33.14
C ASN A 2 9.70 -32.71 -31.70
N LYS A 3 10.73 -32.54 -30.86
CA LYS A 3 10.59 -32.02 -29.48
C LYS A 3 10.10 -30.57 -29.41
N GLU A 4 9.72 -29.96 -30.54
CA GLU A 4 9.24 -28.59 -30.63
C GLU A 4 7.72 -28.48 -30.49
N LYS A 5 6.96 -29.58 -30.59
CA LYS A 5 5.50 -29.55 -30.51
C LYS A 5 4.99 -30.16 -29.19
N TYR A 6 3.85 -29.63 -28.79
CA TYR A 6 3.14 -30.08 -27.59
C TYR A 6 2.05 -31.12 -27.91
N VAL A 7 1.84 -32.02 -26.98
CA VAL A 7 0.64 -32.85 -26.90
C VAL A 7 -0.10 -32.49 -25.62
N ILE A 8 -1.37 -32.19 -25.74
CA ILE A 8 -2.23 -31.83 -24.59
C ILE A 8 -3.00 -33.07 -24.14
N PHE A 9 -2.76 -33.53 -22.93
CA PHE A 9 -3.50 -34.65 -22.33
C PHE A 9 -4.70 -34.11 -21.55
N GLY A 10 -5.89 -34.30 -22.09
CA GLY A 10 -7.17 -33.78 -21.64
C GLY A 10 -7.80 -32.85 -22.70
N ALA A 11 -8.96 -33.23 -23.21
CA ALA A 11 -9.73 -32.51 -24.23
C ALA A 11 -11.04 -31.97 -23.67
N GLY A 12 -10.98 -31.44 -22.45
CA GLY A 12 -12.06 -30.70 -21.77
C GLY A 12 -11.72 -29.21 -21.70
N ASP A 13 -12.35 -28.48 -20.81
CA ASP A 13 -12.19 -27.02 -20.65
C ASP A 13 -10.74 -26.61 -20.42
N PHE A 14 -10.00 -27.33 -19.57
CA PHE A 14 -8.55 -27.10 -19.38
C PHE A 14 -7.74 -27.36 -20.66
N GLY A 15 -8.14 -28.33 -21.47
CA GLY A 15 -7.53 -28.59 -22.77
C GLY A 15 -7.73 -27.44 -23.75
N HIS A 16 -8.93 -26.87 -23.83
CA HIS A 16 -9.21 -25.66 -24.63
C HIS A 16 -8.35 -24.47 -24.19
N GLN A 17 -8.25 -24.23 -22.89
CA GLN A 17 -7.41 -23.17 -22.34
C GLN A 17 -5.92 -23.41 -22.63
N ALA A 18 -5.45 -24.65 -22.50
CA ALA A 18 -4.08 -25.01 -22.81
C ALA A 18 -3.76 -24.79 -24.31
N LEU A 19 -4.68 -25.14 -25.20
CA LEU A 19 -4.54 -24.85 -26.64
C LEU A 19 -4.45 -23.36 -26.94
N ALA A 20 -5.29 -22.57 -26.28
CA ALA A 20 -5.25 -21.11 -26.42
C ALA A 20 -3.91 -20.52 -25.94
N LEU A 21 -3.35 -21.03 -24.85
CA LEU A 21 -2.06 -20.59 -24.31
C LEU A 21 -0.87 -21.01 -25.19
N LEU A 22 -0.83 -22.25 -25.63
CA LEU A 22 0.27 -22.83 -26.40
C LEU A 22 0.26 -22.41 -27.88
N GLY A 23 -0.92 -22.15 -28.38
CA GLY A 23 -1.16 -21.88 -29.78
C GLY A 23 -1.30 -23.13 -30.64
N LYS A 24 -2.24 -23.10 -31.57
CA LYS A 24 -2.56 -24.18 -32.49
C LYS A 24 -1.34 -24.65 -33.33
N GLY A 25 -0.49 -23.71 -33.77
CA GLY A 25 0.71 -24.03 -34.54
C GLY A 25 1.76 -24.85 -33.80
N ASN A 26 1.75 -24.76 -32.47
CA ASN A 26 2.69 -25.46 -31.57
C ASN A 26 2.12 -26.76 -31.00
N THR A 27 0.82 -27.03 -31.17
CA THR A 27 0.16 -28.23 -30.66
C THR A 27 0.05 -29.28 -31.77
N ALA A 28 0.42 -30.51 -31.48
CA ALA A 28 0.38 -31.61 -32.43
C ALA A 28 -1.03 -32.26 -32.42
N PHE A 29 -1.47 -32.66 -31.24
CA PHE A 29 -2.79 -33.30 -31.03
C PHE A 29 -3.14 -33.30 -29.55
N PHE A 30 -4.41 -33.62 -29.27
CA PHE A 30 -4.89 -33.92 -27.93
C PHE A 30 -4.89 -35.43 -27.65
N VAL A 31 -4.71 -35.78 -26.39
CA VAL A 31 -4.95 -37.14 -25.89
C VAL A 31 -6.07 -37.07 -24.86
N ASP A 32 -7.06 -37.95 -24.99
CA ASP A 32 -8.11 -38.08 -23.99
C ASP A 32 -8.42 -39.57 -23.72
N ASN A 33 -8.74 -39.90 -22.47
CA ASN A 33 -9.17 -41.24 -22.07
C ASN A 33 -10.65 -41.50 -22.36
N ASP A 34 -11.44 -40.45 -22.63
CA ASP A 34 -12.82 -40.58 -23.04
C ASP A 34 -12.91 -41.04 -24.50
N ALA A 35 -13.35 -42.26 -24.70
CA ALA A 35 -13.50 -42.85 -26.01
C ALA A 35 -14.52 -42.10 -26.91
N ALA A 36 -15.46 -41.36 -26.32
CA ALA A 36 -16.45 -40.58 -27.08
C ALA A 36 -15.82 -39.36 -27.79
N LYS A 37 -14.69 -38.91 -27.35
CA LYS A 37 -13.93 -37.79 -27.95
C LYS A 37 -12.97 -38.23 -29.04
N ALA A 38 -12.65 -39.51 -29.13
CA ALA A 38 -11.69 -40.05 -30.10
C ALA A 38 -12.12 -39.78 -31.55
N GLY A 39 -11.24 -39.22 -32.35
CA GLY A 39 -11.51 -38.89 -33.75
C GLY A 39 -12.26 -37.57 -33.97
N THR A 40 -12.55 -36.83 -32.88
CA THR A 40 -13.02 -35.42 -32.99
C THR A 40 -11.84 -34.45 -32.93
N GLU A 41 -12.10 -33.16 -33.01
CA GLU A 41 -11.08 -32.12 -32.97
C GLU A 41 -11.52 -30.93 -32.11
N ILE A 42 -10.54 -30.21 -31.58
CA ILE A 42 -10.70 -28.89 -30.93
C ILE A 42 -9.98 -27.86 -31.81
N ASP A 43 -10.71 -26.91 -32.36
CA ASP A 43 -10.17 -25.87 -33.25
C ASP A 43 -9.29 -26.40 -34.41
N GLY A 44 -9.62 -27.61 -34.93
CA GLY A 44 -8.88 -28.30 -35.98
C GLY A 44 -7.61 -29.01 -35.51
N VAL A 45 -7.43 -29.19 -34.18
CA VAL A 45 -6.38 -30.04 -33.59
C VAL A 45 -7.01 -31.38 -33.21
N PRO A 46 -6.55 -32.53 -33.73
CA PRO A 46 -7.21 -33.82 -33.57
C PRO A 46 -7.09 -34.36 -32.15
N ILE A 47 -8.09 -35.12 -31.70
CA ILE A 47 -8.11 -35.83 -30.43
C ILE A 47 -7.89 -37.31 -30.66
N HIS A 48 -6.88 -37.89 -30.03
CA HIS A 48 -6.56 -39.30 -30.08
C HIS A 48 -6.78 -39.99 -28.72
N PRO A 49 -7.26 -41.24 -28.69
CA PRO A 49 -7.28 -42.01 -27.47
C PRO A 49 -5.85 -42.38 -27.05
N PHE A 50 -5.57 -42.36 -25.74
CA PHE A 50 -4.21 -42.66 -25.23
C PHE A 50 -3.63 -43.98 -25.77
N SER A 51 -4.44 -45.02 -25.87
CA SER A 51 -4.04 -46.33 -26.35
C SER A 51 -3.49 -46.31 -27.78
N ALA A 52 -3.90 -45.38 -28.61
CA ALA A 52 -3.45 -45.29 -30.02
C ALA A 52 -2.12 -44.58 -30.18
N VAL A 53 -1.76 -43.66 -29.26
CA VAL A 53 -0.59 -42.78 -29.44
C VAL A 53 0.47 -42.91 -28.35
N LYS A 54 0.29 -43.78 -27.37
CA LYS A 54 1.16 -43.93 -26.19
C LYS A 54 2.65 -44.13 -26.53
N GLU A 55 2.97 -44.80 -27.66
CA GLU A 55 4.33 -45.09 -28.08
C GLU A 55 4.98 -43.88 -28.78
N GLU A 56 4.17 -42.96 -29.32
CA GLU A 56 4.64 -41.74 -29.99
C GLU A 56 4.90 -40.57 -29.02
N LEU A 57 4.29 -40.59 -27.84
CA LEU A 57 4.32 -39.48 -26.86
C LEU A 57 5.75 -39.11 -26.43
N ALA A 58 6.69 -40.02 -26.44
CA ALA A 58 8.10 -39.75 -26.11
C ALA A 58 8.78 -38.74 -27.04
N GLY A 59 8.19 -38.49 -28.22
CA GLY A 59 8.67 -37.52 -29.21
C GLY A 59 8.15 -36.10 -29.01
N TYR A 60 7.28 -35.85 -28.03
CA TYR A 60 6.60 -34.59 -27.81
C TYR A 60 6.82 -34.06 -26.38
N ARG A 61 6.50 -32.77 -26.18
CA ARG A 61 6.33 -32.18 -24.84
C ARG A 61 4.89 -32.41 -24.39
N ILE A 62 4.69 -33.08 -23.28
CA ILE A 62 3.37 -33.47 -22.80
C ILE A 62 2.89 -32.46 -21.76
N ILE A 63 1.68 -31.94 -21.95
CA ILE A 63 1.00 -31.06 -21.00
C ILE A 63 -0.24 -31.77 -20.50
N ILE A 64 -0.32 -32.02 -19.21
CA ILE A 64 -1.51 -32.59 -18.56
C ILE A 64 -2.49 -31.44 -18.27
N ALA A 65 -3.58 -31.38 -19.03
CA ALA A 65 -4.61 -30.34 -18.96
C ALA A 65 -5.96 -30.93 -18.56
N VAL A 66 -6.03 -31.44 -17.34
CA VAL A 66 -7.23 -32.02 -16.73
C VAL A 66 -7.47 -31.42 -15.35
N SER A 67 -8.67 -31.58 -14.81
CA SER A 67 -8.94 -31.25 -13.41
C SER A 67 -7.93 -31.96 -12.51
N HIS A 68 -7.44 -31.26 -11.48
CA HIS A 68 -6.40 -31.76 -10.57
C HIS A 68 -6.70 -33.14 -9.99
N LYS A 69 -7.96 -33.47 -9.74
CA LYS A 69 -8.38 -34.80 -9.26
C LYS A 69 -7.97 -35.95 -10.17
N TYR A 70 -7.68 -35.68 -11.45
CA TYR A 70 -7.25 -36.68 -12.42
C TYR A 70 -5.74 -36.61 -12.73
N VAL A 71 -5.04 -35.56 -12.31
CA VAL A 71 -3.60 -35.36 -12.62
C VAL A 71 -2.77 -36.55 -12.17
N ALA A 72 -2.89 -36.97 -10.90
CA ALA A 72 -2.13 -38.10 -10.35
C ALA A 72 -2.42 -39.43 -11.06
N GLU A 73 -3.62 -39.63 -11.60
CA GLU A 73 -3.98 -40.81 -12.38
C GLU A 73 -3.28 -40.79 -13.74
N ILE A 74 -3.32 -39.65 -14.43
CA ILE A 74 -2.64 -39.46 -15.72
C ILE A 74 -1.11 -39.57 -15.57
N GLU A 75 -0.53 -38.99 -14.52
CA GLU A 75 0.90 -39.14 -14.22
C GLU A 75 1.32 -40.61 -14.06
N LYS A 76 0.53 -41.39 -13.30
CA LYS A 76 0.76 -42.83 -13.16
C LYS A 76 0.60 -43.58 -14.49
N GLN A 77 -0.33 -43.17 -15.34
CA GLN A 77 -0.55 -43.73 -16.66
C GLN A 77 0.67 -43.47 -17.58
N LEU A 78 1.17 -42.24 -17.61
CA LEU A 78 2.36 -41.85 -18.37
C LEU A 78 3.62 -42.54 -17.84
N ALA A 79 3.80 -42.59 -16.52
CA ALA A 79 4.93 -43.27 -15.89
C ALA A 79 5.02 -44.77 -16.22
N LYS A 80 3.86 -45.47 -16.32
CA LYS A 80 3.80 -46.88 -16.74
C LYS A 80 4.31 -47.09 -18.18
N CYS A 81 4.28 -46.05 -19.02
CA CYS A 81 4.82 -46.06 -20.37
C CYS A 81 6.28 -45.54 -20.43
N GLY A 82 6.94 -45.33 -19.28
CA GLY A 82 8.30 -44.82 -19.19
C GLY A 82 8.45 -43.32 -19.45
N LEU A 83 7.33 -42.59 -19.53
CA LEU A 83 7.29 -41.13 -19.75
C LEU A 83 7.39 -40.43 -18.39
N LYS A 84 8.51 -39.71 -18.16
CA LYS A 84 8.77 -38.98 -16.90
C LYS A 84 8.88 -37.49 -17.08
N ALA A 85 8.90 -37.00 -18.32
CA ALA A 85 9.01 -35.57 -18.63
C ALA A 85 7.66 -35.08 -19.16
N PHE A 86 6.88 -34.47 -18.28
CA PHE A 86 5.63 -33.80 -18.58
C PHE A 86 5.46 -32.61 -17.65
N ASP A 87 4.71 -31.61 -18.11
CA ASP A 87 4.30 -30.46 -17.32
C ASP A 87 2.78 -30.53 -17.11
N THR A 88 2.29 -29.90 -16.05
CA THR A 88 0.85 -29.67 -15.89
C THR A 88 0.46 -28.32 -16.46
N PHE A 89 -0.77 -28.22 -16.96
CA PHE A 89 -1.29 -26.93 -17.44
C PHE A 89 -1.32 -25.88 -16.33
N ILE A 90 -1.63 -26.27 -15.10
CA ILE A 90 -1.58 -25.41 -13.93
C ILE A 90 -0.19 -24.85 -13.70
N ALA A 91 0.86 -25.67 -13.78
CA ALA A 91 2.24 -25.21 -13.65
C ALA A 91 2.63 -24.24 -14.78
N MET A 92 2.14 -24.47 -15.99
CA MET A 92 2.37 -23.54 -17.12
C MET A 92 1.63 -22.22 -16.93
N GLN A 93 0.37 -22.25 -16.50
CA GLN A 93 -0.37 -21.03 -16.16
C GLN A 93 0.34 -20.22 -15.08
N TYR A 94 0.88 -20.90 -14.07
CA TYR A 94 1.68 -20.28 -13.02
C TYR A 94 2.90 -19.54 -13.58
N GLN A 95 3.68 -20.16 -14.46
CA GLN A 95 4.85 -19.52 -15.07
C GLN A 95 4.46 -18.35 -15.98
N GLU A 96 3.38 -18.49 -16.76
CA GLU A 96 2.89 -17.41 -17.63
C GLU A 96 2.36 -16.23 -16.80
N THR A 97 1.65 -16.50 -15.71
CA THR A 97 1.16 -15.46 -14.81
C THR A 97 2.31 -14.75 -14.10
N LYS A 98 3.32 -15.49 -13.63
CA LYS A 98 4.57 -14.89 -13.10
C LYS A 98 5.22 -13.97 -14.13
N ARG A 99 5.30 -14.40 -15.40
CA ARG A 99 5.86 -13.58 -16.47
C ARG A 99 5.05 -12.30 -16.70
N LYS A 100 3.73 -12.39 -16.71
CA LYS A 100 2.84 -11.22 -16.83
C LYS A 100 2.99 -10.25 -15.66
N ILE A 101 3.07 -10.76 -14.43
CA ILE A 101 3.29 -9.95 -13.22
C ILE A 101 4.65 -9.25 -13.31
N ALA A 102 5.71 -9.96 -13.74
CA ALA A 102 7.04 -9.39 -13.91
C ALA A 102 7.12 -8.30 -15.00
N GLN A 103 6.24 -8.34 -15.99
CA GLN A 103 6.15 -7.32 -17.06
C GLN A 103 5.33 -6.09 -16.67
N ARG A 104 4.52 -6.15 -15.59
CA ARG A 104 3.87 -4.96 -15.02
C ARG A 104 4.92 -4.08 -14.35
N THR A 105 4.60 -2.79 -14.19
CA THR A 105 5.42 -1.91 -13.35
C THR A 105 5.55 -2.57 -11.99
N ASP A 106 6.77 -2.97 -11.63
CA ASP A 106 7.04 -3.64 -10.36
C ASP A 106 7.05 -2.61 -9.23
N TYR A 107 5.86 -2.19 -8.84
CA TYR A 107 5.69 -1.25 -7.72
C TYR A 107 6.27 -1.80 -6.42
N LEU A 108 6.29 -3.13 -6.22
CA LEU A 108 6.95 -3.74 -5.07
C LEU A 108 8.45 -3.52 -5.12
N GLY A 109 9.06 -3.65 -6.30
CA GLY A 109 10.47 -3.32 -6.52
C GLY A 109 10.76 -1.84 -6.29
N VAL A 110 9.88 -0.95 -6.77
CA VAL A 110 9.96 0.50 -6.51
C VAL A 110 9.87 0.79 -5.02
N TYR A 111 8.89 0.21 -4.32
CA TYR A 111 8.71 0.36 -2.87
C TYR A 111 9.94 -0.13 -2.09
N ARG A 112 10.39 -1.36 -2.33
CA ARG A 112 11.55 -1.96 -1.64
C ARG A 112 12.82 -1.13 -1.87
N SER A 113 13.00 -0.62 -3.08
CA SER A 113 14.14 0.24 -3.42
C SER A 113 14.06 1.58 -2.70
N ALA A 114 12.88 2.19 -2.62
CA ALA A 114 12.66 3.43 -1.87
C ALA A 114 12.91 3.25 -0.37
N ILE A 115 12.39 2.17 0.25
CA ILE A 115 12.64 1.87 1.67
C ILE A 115 14.13 1.63 1.93
N ARG A 116 14.81 0.88 1.06
CA ARG A 116 16.26 0.70 1.16
C ARG A 116 16.98 2.05 1.11
N TRP A 117 16.63 2.91 0.14
CA TRP A 117 17.22 4.26 0.02
C TRP A 117 17.00 5.09 1.29
N ILE A 118 15.79 5.09 1.86
CA ILE A 118 15.48 5.80 3.11
C ILE A 118 16.36 5.30 4.25
N ASN A 119 16.51 3.99 4.42
CA ASN A 119 17.34 3.39 5.47
C ASN A 119 18.83 3.75 5.30
N GLU A 120 19.35 3.69 4.07
CA GLU A 120 20.75 4.02 3.75
C GLU A 120 21.05 5.52 3.94
N HIS A 121 20.04 6.39 3.79
CA HIS A 121 20.17 7.84 3.93
C HIS A 121 19.59 8.38 5.25
N THR A 122 19.24 7.50 6.16
CA THR A 122 18.96 7.86 7.56
C THR A 122 20.25 7.85 8.35
N ILE A 123 20.62 9.01 8.89
CA ILE A 123 21.86 9.20 9.65
C ILE A 123 21.62 9.17 11.14
N LYS A 124 22.64 8.74 11.88
CA LYS A 124 22.62 8.77 13.35
C LYS A 124 22.98 10.18 13.83
N GLU A 125 22.17 10.71 14.72
CA GLU A 125 22.33 12.00 15.37
C GLU A 125 22.54 11.84 16.89
N ALA A 126 22.81 12.95 17.59
CA ALA A 126 23.16 12.92 19.02
C ALA A 126 22.10 12.29 19.93
N ALA A 127 20.80 12.41 19.57
CA ALA A 127 19.70 11.94 20.42
C ALA A 127 18.67 11.10 19.62
N GLY A 128 19.02 10.60 18.45
CA GLY A 128 18.11 9.83 17.60
C GLY A 128 18.66 9.68 16.20
N LYS A 129 17.77 9.77 15.21
CA LYS A 129 18.13 9.70 13.79
C LYS A 129 17.45 10.80 13.00
N ALA A 130 17.99 11.13 11.85
CA ALA A 130 17.43 12.08 10.89
C ALA A 130 17.57 11.56 9.47
N ILE A 131 16.67 11.94 8.58
CA ILE A 131 16.87 11.75 7.15
C ILE A 131 17.74 12.89 6.61
N ILE A 132 18.61 12.58 5.65
CA ILE A 132 19.43 13.60 4.98
C ILE A 132 18.56 14.54 4.13
N THR A 133 19.11 15.70 3.80
CA THR A 133 18.48 16.64 2.85
C THR A 133 18.54 16.07 1.43
N THR A 134 19.76 15.98 0.88
CA THR A 134 20.02 15.43 -0.46
C THR A 134 21.27 14.56 -0.44
N THR A 135 21.49 13.79 -1.50
CA THR A 135 22.74 13.00 -1.65
C THR A 135 23.99 13.85 -1.73
N ALA A 136 23.91 15.08 -2.22
CA ALA A 136 25.05 16.03 -2.22
C ALA A 136 25.23 16.73 -0.86
N HIS A 137 24.16 16.84 -0.07
CA HIS A 137 24.16 17.48 1.25
C HIS A 137 23.62 16.50 2.31
N PRO A 138 24.42 15.51 2.73
CA PRO A 138 23.97 14.43 3.61
C PRO A 138 23.91 14.85 5.09
N LEU A 139 23.22 15.94 5.36
CA LEU A 139 22.98 16.49 6.72
C LEU A 139 21.52 16.27 7.10
N GLY A 140 21.28 15.96 8.36
CA GLY A 140 19.91 15.81 8.89
C GLY A 140 19.08 17.07 8.67
N TYR A 141 17.87 16.91 8.13
CA TYR A 141 17.00 18.04 7.80
C TYR A 141 15.74 18.02 8.68
N PRO A 142 15.56 19.02 9.55
CA PRO A 142 14.49 18.98 10.56
C PRO A 142 13.09 18.91 9.97
N GLU A 143 12.77 19.77 9.01
CA GLU A 143 11.48 19.79 8.31
C GLU A 143 11.12 18.43 7.75
N VAL A 144 12.00 17.89 6.90
CA VAL A 144 11.77 16.62 6.20
C VAL A 144 11.69 15.47 7.18
N THR A 145 12.57 15.42 8.19
CA THR A 145 12.52 14.41 9.25
C THR A 145 11.17 14.46 9.98
N GLY A 146 10.60 15.65 10.18
CA GLY A 146 9.31 15.83 10.83
C GLY A 146 8.18 15.19 10.04
N TYR A 147 7.99 15.58 8.79
CA TYR A 147 6.86 15.04 8.02
C TYR A 147 7.08 13.61 7.47
N TYR A 148 8.29 13.04 7.61
CA TYR A 148 8.49 11.60 7.38
C TYR A 148 7.82 10.73 8.44
N ILE A 149 7.68 11.21 9.68
CA ILE A 149 7.13 10.44 10.79
C ILE A 149 5.75 9.83 10.46
N PRO A 150 4.74 10.59 9.99
CA PRO A 150 3.45 10.00 9.63
C PRO A 150 3.56 8.97 8.49
N SER A 151 4.43 9.20 7.50
CA SER A 151 4.65 8.23 6.41
C SER A 151 5.26 6.93 6.93
N LEU A 152 6.28 7.01 7.79
CA LEU A 152 6.89 5.84 8.44
C LEU A 152 5.88 5.05 9.26
N LEU A 153 5.02 5.73 10.02
CA LEU A 153 3.97 5.09 10.83
C LEU A 153 2.97 4.34 9.93
N ARG A 154 2.52 4.94 8.84
CA ARG A 154 1.60 4.30 7.87
C ARG A 154 2.15 2.99 7.32
N TRP A 155 3.48 2.88 7.18
CA TRP A 155 4.17 1.71 6.64
C TRP A 155 4.78 0.79 7.71
N GLY A 156 4.46 0.99 9.00
CA GLY A 156 4.87 0.10 10.10
C GLY A 156 6.29 0.33 10.64
N TYR A 157 6.98 1.41 10.23
CA TYR A 157 8.34 1.73 10.70
C TYR A 157 8.33 2.57 11.98
N ARG A 158 7.64 2.07 13.03
CA ARG A 158 7.41 2.78 14.30
C ARG A 158 8.70 3.17 15.03
N GLU A 159 9.67 2.27 15.11
CA GLU A 159 10.94 2.53 15.80
C GLU A 159 11.73 3.67 15.15
N LEU A 160 11.79 3.67 13.80
CA LEU A 160 12.46 4.74 13.07
C LEU A 160 11.73 6.07 13.25
N ALA A 161 10.39 6.06 13.25
CA ALA A 161 9.59 7.25 13.53
C ALA A 161 9.86 7.82 14.93
N VAL A 162 9.99 6.95 15.96
CA VAL A 162 10.38 7.35 17.33
C VAL A 162 11.79 7.94 17.36
N ASP A 163 12.74 7.35 16.65
CA ASP A 163 14.11 7.88 16.59
C ASP A 163 14.18 9.26 15.92
N TYR A 164 13.34 9.51 14.90
CA TYR A 164 13.20 10.83 14.28
C TYR A 164 12.60 11.84 15.27
N ALA A 165 11.55 11.45 15.98
CA ALA A 165 10.94 12.32 17.00
C ALA A 165 11.92 12.69 18.12
N LYS A 166 12.73 11.73 18.61
CA LYS A 166 13.76 12.00 19.64
C LYS A 166 14.75 13.06 19.18
N TRP A 167 15.21 12.99 17.94
CA TRP A 167 16.13 14.01 17.39
C TRP A 167 15.45 15.37 17.32
N LEU A 168 14.22 15.44 16.83
CA LEU A 168 13.48 16.70 16.73
C LEU A 168 13.24 17.35 18.10
N LEU A 169 12.96 16.58 19.15
CA LEU A 169 12.86 17.09 20.52
C LEU A 169 14.19 17.67 20.98
N PHE A 170 15.30 16.97 20.70
CA PHE A 170 16.64 17.39 21.11
C PHE A 170 17.08 18.71 20.46
N ILE A 171 16.73 18.95 19.19
CA ILE A 171 17.16 20.17 18.47
C ILE A 171 16.20 21.34 18.62
N GLN A 172 15.00 21.17 19.22
CA GLN A 172 14.07 22.26 19.45
C GLN A 172 14.69 23.34 20.32
N LYS A 173 14.52 24.60 19.91
CA LYS A 173 15.06 25.77 20.66
C LYS A 173 14.19 26.12 21.87
N ASN A 174 14.75 26.94 22.76
CA ASN A 174 14.05 27.38 23.97
C ASN A 174 12.79 28.21 23.69
N ASP A 175 12.75 28.90 22.56
CA ASP A 175 11.57 29.66 22.11
C ASP A 175 10.49 28.80 21.48
N GLY A 176 10.75 27.51 21.25
CA GLY A 176 9.83 26.55 20.65
C GLY A 176 10.04 26.33 19.15
N SER A 177 10.95 27.07 18.51
CA SER A 177 11.26 26.93 17.07
C SER A 177 12.18 25.77 16.77
N TRP A 178 12.24 25.39 15.48
CA TRP A 178 13.29 24.58 14.89
C TRP A 178 14.02 25.36 13.82
N TYR A 179 15.33 25.22 13.79
CA TYR A 179 16.19 25.95 12.87
C TYR A 179 16.54 25.07 11.67
N ASP A 180 16.48 25.65 10.50
CA ASP A 180 16.99 25.04 9.29
C ASP A 180 18.47 24.64 9.43
N THR A 181 18.88 23.58 8.77
CA THR A 181 20.22 23.02 8.88
C THR A 181 21.28 23.90 8.25
N PHE A 182 20.95 24.61 7.18
CA PHE A 182 21.89 25.41 6.38
C PHE A 182 21.92 26.87 6.85
N ASP A 183 20.78 27.53 6.83
CA ASP A 183 20.66 28.95 7.13
C ASP A 183 20.73 29.27 8.62
N LYS A 184 20.52 28.26 9.46
CA LYS A 184 20.43 28.42 10.92
C LYS A 184 19.34 29.41 11.34
N LYS A 185 18.24 29.47 10.60
CA LYS A 185 17.07 30.30 10.84
C LYS A 185 15.83 29.47 11.12
N PRO A 186 14.88 29.99 11.88
CA PRO A 186 13.60 29.34 12.09
C PRO A 186 12.63 29.69 10.96
N TYR A 187 12.12 28.68 10.27
CA TYR A 187 11.06 28.82 9.28
C TYR A 187 9.72 28.34 9.86
N VAL A 188 8.68 29.16 9.67
CA VAL A 188 7.32 28.81 10.13
C VAL A 188 6.82 27.57 9.41
N PHE A 189 7.06 27.46 8.11
CA PHE A 189 6.68 26.31 7.31
C PHE A 189 7.33 25.03 7.86
N ASP A 190 8.66 25.01 8.06
CA ASP A 190 9.41 23.86 8.58
C ASP A 190 8.87 23.40 9.94
N SER A 191 8.65 24.38 10.84
CA SER A 191 8.07 24.08 12.17
C SER A 191 6.68 23.47 12.08
N GLY A 192 5.86 23.91 11.12
CA GLY A 192 4.55 23.31 10.84
C GLY A 192 4.63 21.85 10.38
N GLN A 193 5.64 21.52 9.56
CA GLN A 193 5.84 20.14 9.11
C GLN A 193 6.34 19.23 10.23
N ILE A 194 7.22 19.74 11.09
CA ILE A 194 7.67 19.03 12.29
C ILE A 194 6.48 18.72 13.20
N LEU A 195 5.58 19.69 13.41
CA LEU A 195 4.38 19.49 14.21
C LEU A 195 3.47 18.36 13.67
N LYS A 196 3.33 18.21 12.34
CA LYS A 196 2.61 17.07 11.75
C LYS A 196 3.18 15.74 12.22
N GLY A 197 4.51 15.63 12.23
CA GLY A 197 5.20 14.43 12.70
C GLY A 197 5.00 14.17 14.17
N LEU A 198 5.21 15.19 15.00
CA LEU A 198 5.09 15.04 16.46
C LEU A 198 3.66 14.71 16.89
N LEU A 199 2.66 15.30 16.24
CA LEU A 199 1.25 14.97 16.48
C LEU A 199 0.92 13.53 16.09
N ALA A 200 1.43 13.05 14.96
CA ALA A 200 1.17 11.70 14.48
C ALA A 200 1.76 10.61 15.42
N ILE A 201 2.88 10.88 16.08
CA ILE A 201 3.54 9.90 16.96
C ILE A 201 3.14 10.02 18.43
N ARG A 202 2.33 10.98 18.78
CA ARG A 202 2.00 11.36 20.16
C ARG A 202 1.51 10.19 21.02
N GLU A 203 0.65 9.33 20.50
CA GLU A 203 0.12 8.18 21.23
C GLU A 203 1.19 7.13 21.53
N ILE A 204 2.22 7.03 20.67
CA ILE A 204 3.33 6.09 20.81
C ILE A 204 4.44 6.68 21.68
N TYR A 205 4.67 7.99 21.57
CA TYR A 205 5.73 8.69 22.26
C TYR A 205 5.23 10.01 22.87
N PRO A 206 4.50 9.96 24.01
CA PRO A 206 3.86 11.13 24.63
C PRO A 206 4.81 12.26 25.05
N ALA A 207 6.12 11.98 25.16
CA ALA A 207 7.14 13.00 25.48
C ALA A 207 7.17 14.18 24.49
N VAL A 208 6.47 14.09 23.34
CA VAL A 208 6.37 15.16 22.34
C VAL A 208 5.39 16.28 22.74
N ASP A 209 4.51 16.08 23.72
CA ASP A 209 3.42 17.00 24.04
C ASP A 209 3.88 18.43 24.35
N GLU A 210 4.94 18.58 25.16
CA GLU A 210 5.50 19.90 25.48
C GLU A 210 6.10 20.56 24.23
N ALA A 211 6.80 19.80 23.41
CA ALA A 211 7.41 20.30 22.18
C ALA A 211 6.35 20.78 21.17
N ILE A 212 5.25 20.05 21.04
CA ILE A 212 4.09 20.45 20.21
C ILE A 212 3.55 21.79 20.69
N GLN A 213 3.24 21.93 21.99
CA GLN A 213 2.67 23.15 22.53
C GLN A 213 3.58 24.37 22.31
N ARG A 214 4.89 24.19 22.56
CA ARG A 214 5.88 25.25 22.35
C ARG A 214 6.01 25.63 20.87
N GLY A 215 6.02 24.63 19.97
CA GLY A 215 6.09 24.85 18.53
C GLY A 215 4.89 25.61 17.98
N VAL A 216 3.66 25.22 18.36
CA VAL A 216 2.44 25.94 17.99
C VAL A 216 2.46 27.38 18.51
N ALA A 217 2.82 27.56 19.79
CA ALA A 217 2.92 28.91 20.38
C ALA A 217 3.89 29.78 19.59
N TRP A 218 5.08 29.24 19.23
CA TRP A 218 6.07 29.96 18.44
C TRP A 218 5.55 30.32 17.04
N ILE A 219 4.91 29.41 16.31
CA ILE A 219 4.32 29.69 15.00
C ILE A 219 3.33 30.85 15.11
N LEU A 220 2.43 30.83 16.10
CA LEU A 220 1.39 31.83 16.27
C LEU A 220 1.94 33.21 16.71
N THR A 221 3.15 33.29 17.30
CA THR A 221 3.80 34.60 17.54
C THR A 221 4.16 35.35 16.24
N ASN A 222 4.24 34.63 15.11
CA ASN A 222 4.53 35.20 13.80
C ASN A 222 3.26 35.58 13.00
N LYS A 223 2.06 35.41 13.59
CA LYS A 223 0.82 35.83 13.00
C LYS A 223 0.63 37.35 13.18
N ARG A 224 0.35 38.05 12.09
CA ARG A 224 0.01 39.50 12.09
C ARG A 224 -1.45 39.71 12.41
N SER A 225 -1.80 40.98 12.71
CA SER A 225 -3.17 41.37 13.10
C SER A 225 -4.20 41.17 11.98
N ASP A 226 -3.78 41.20 10.72
CA ASP A 226 -4.63 40.98 9.54
C ASP A 226 -4.86 39.48 9.24
N GLY A 227 -4.18 38.59 9.94
CA GLY A 227 -4.23 37.13 9.72
C GLY A 227 -3.05 36.58 8.91
N ARG A 228 -2.20 37.42 8.34
CA ARG A 228 -0.99 36.98 7.62
C ARG A 228 -0.02 36.26 8.55
N LEU A 229 0.51 35.13 8.11
CA LEU A 229 1.55 34.38 8.82
C LEU A 229 2.88 34.60 8.12
N THR A 230 3.89 35.06 8.85
CA THR A 230 5.19 35.44 8.30
C THR A 230 6.32 34.64 8.93
N THR A 231 7.36 34.35 8.16
CA THR A 231 8.60 33.78 8.69
C THR A 231 9.55 34.89 9.12
N PRO A 232 10.20 34.81 10.31
CA PRO A 232 11.13 35.84 10.76
C PRO A 232 12.28 36.07 9.76
N GLY A 233 12.48 37.33 9.37
CA GLY A 233 13.54 37.73 8.45
C GLY A 233 13.35 37.37 6.97
N GLU A 234 12.20 36.84 6.59
CA GLU A 234 11.85 36.51 5.21
C GLU A 234 10.62 37.31 4.75
N GLU A 235 10.83 38.57 4.39
CA GLU A 235 9.78 39.40 3.82
C GLU A 235 9.50 39.10 2.32
N ALA A 236 10.45 38.42 1.66
CA ALA A 236 10.48 38.21 0.20
C ALA A 236 10.01 36.83 -0.28
N TRP A 237 9.37 36.01 0.56
CA TRP A 237 8.87 34.69 0.13
C TRP A 237 7.87 34.79 -1.04
N GLY A 238 7.08 35.85 -1.09
CA GLY A 238 6.12 36.08 -2.17
C GLY A 238 6.73 36.45 -3.53
N GLU A 239 8.03 36.81 -3.59
CA GLU A 239 8.72 37.20 -4.82
C GLU A 239 9.43 36.04 -5.51
N LYS A 240 9.63 34.92 -4.82
CA LYS A 240 10.30 33.73 -5.38
C LYS A 240 9.29 32.89 -6.15
N ARG A 241 9.51 32.65 -7.44
CA ARG A 241 8.68 31.78 -8.27
C ARG A 241 8.60 30.34 -7.71
N THR A 242 9.66 29.86 -7.09
CA THR A 242 9.73 28.50 -6.53
C THR A 242 8.74 28.31 -5.40
N CYS A 243 8.67 29.26 -4.47
CA CYS A 243 7.87 29.18 -3.26
C CYS A 243 7.27 30.53 -2.90
N SER A 244 6.12 30.52 -2.24
CA SER A 244 5.42 31.69 -1.74
C SER A 244 4.99 31.43 -0.30
N GLU A 245 4.70 32.50 0.47
CA GLU A 245 4.14 32.37 1.83
C GLU A 245 2.79 31.64 1.87
N LEU A 246 2.15 31.44 0.72
CA LEU A 246 0.94 30.66 0.58
C LEU A 246 1.10 29.22 1.12
N VAL A 247 2.31 28.65 1.12
CA VAL A 247 2.62 27.34 1.72
C VAL A 247 2.34 27.29 3.22
N HIS A 248 2.24 28.43 3.91
CA HIS A 248 1.85 28.48 5.33
C HIS A 248 0.44 27.90 5.59
N LEU A 249 -0.43 27.82 4.58
CA LEU A 249 -1.69 27.07 4.70
C LEU A 249 -1.46 25.63 5.16
N TYR A 250 -0.35 25.01 4.76
CA TYR A 250 -0.01 23.64 5.12
C TYR A 250 0.37 23.47 6.61
N CYS A 251 0.59 24.59 7.35
CA CYS A 251 0.81 24.61 8.80
C CYS A 251 -0.49 24.59 9.61
N LEU A 252 -1.65 24.86 8.99
CA LEU A 252 -2.89 25.09 9.75
C LEU A 252 -3.52 23.80 10.28
N SER A 253 -3.48 22.72 9.51
CA SER A 253 -4.00 21.42 9.95
C SER A 253 -3.35 20.95 11.26
N PRO A 254 -2.01 20.93 11.43
CA PRO A 254 -1.41 20.57 12.71
C PRO A 254 -1.74 21.55 13.85
N ILE A 255 -1.92 22.84 13.58
CA ILE A 255 -2.34 23.80 14.60
C ILE A 255 -3.77 23.51 15.06
N LEU A 256 -4.69 23.22 14.15
CA LEU A 256 -6.08 22.85 14.49
C LEU A 256 -6.14 21.54 15.27
N GLN A 257 -5.38 20.53 14.86
CA GLN A 257 -5.29 19.27 15.60
C GLN A 257 -4.74 19.46 17.01
N ALA A 258 -3.67 20.25 17.15
CA ALA A 258 -3.13 20.59 18.48
C ALA A 258 -4.12 21.39 19.32
N ALA A 259 -4.87 22.33 18.73
CA ALA A 259 -5.90 23.09 19.40
C ALA A 259 -7.00 22.19 20.00
N GLU A 260 -7.41 21.17 19.27
CA GLU A 260 -8.38 20.17 19.75
C GLU A 260 -7.80 19.33 20.90
N ILE A 261 -6.60 18.77 20.73
CA ILE A 261 -5.93 17.90 21.70
C ILE A 261 -5.69 18.63 23.04
N PHE A 262 -5.22 19.88 22.99
CA PHE A 262 -4.83 20.65 24.18
C PHE A 262 -5.92 21.63 24.63
N HIS A 263 -7.13 21.56 24.04
CA HIS A 263 -8.30 22.41 24.38
C HIS A 263 -7.99 23.91 24.29
N ARG A 264 -7.38 24.36 23.18
CA ARG A 264 -6.91 25.72 22.94
C ARG A 264 -7.76 26.43 21.87
N ASP A 265 -8.90 27.00 22.29
CA ASP A 265 -9.79 27.77 21.40
C ASP A 265 -9.12 29.01 20.78
N ASP A 266 -8.13 29.58 21.46
CA ASP A 266 -7.34 30.69 20.94
C ASP A 266 -6.48 30.27 19.72
N TRP A 267 -5.94 29.07 19.73
CA TRP A 267 -5.19 28.52 18.58
C TRP A 267 -6.11 28.23 17.40
N LYS A 268 -7.28 27.63 17.67
CA LYS A 268 -8.28 27.38 16.64
C LYS A 268 -8.72 28.68 15.97
N LYS A 269 -9.06 29.70 16.75
CA LYS A 269 -9.42 31.02 16.22
C LYS A 269 -8.31 31.65 15.38
N ALA A 270 -7.04 31.54 15.83
CA ALA A 270 -5.90 32.05 15.08
C ALA A 270 -5.73 31.33 13.74
N ALA A 271 -5.88 30.03 13.70
CA ALA A 271 -5.81 29.24 12.44
C ALA A 271 -6.94 29.61 11.46
N GLU A 272 -8.17 29.82 11.96
CA GLU A 272 -9.32 30.28 11.15
C GLU A 272 -9.11 31.69 10.57
N GLU A 273 -8.49 32.61 11.32
CA GLU A 273 -8.13 33.93 10.85
C GLU A 273 -7.05 33.88 9.75
N ILE A 274 -6.04 33.01 9.91
CA ILE A 274 -4.98 32.79 8.90
C ILE A 274 -5.60 32.21 7.62
N LEU A 275 -6.43 31.16 7.73
CA LEU A 275 -7.11 30.57 6.58
C LEU A 275 -7.92 31.62 5.81
N ARG A 276 -8.69 32.44 6.52
CA ARG A 276 -9.50 33.51 5.90
C ARG A 276 -8.62 34.49 5.14
N TYR A 277 -7.49 34.92 5.72
CA TYR A 277 -6.55 35.82 5.08
C TYR A 277 -6.06 35.24 3.74
N TYR A 278 -5.50 34.03 3.73
CA TYR A 278 -4.98 33.45 2.51
C TYR A 278 -6.06 33.16 1.46
N LYS A 279 -7.24 32.72 1.86
CA LYS A 279 -8.36 32.51 0.92
C LYS A 279 -8.84 33.82 0.28
N THR A 280 -8.65 34.95 0.93
CA THR A 280 -9.07 36.25 0.40
C THR A 280 -7.97 36.90 -0.42
N GLU A 281 -6.77 37.03 0.15
CA GLU A 281 -5.67 37.79 -0.45
C GLU A 281 -4.93 37.01 -1.53
N TYR A 282 -4.93 35.64 -1.44
CA TYR A 282 -4.22 34.76 -2.35
C TYR A 282 -5.14 33.89 -3.19
N TYR A 283 -6.41 34.24 -3.34
CA TYR A 283 -7.39 33.45 -4.08
C TYR A 283 -6.90 33.12 -5.51
N ASP A 284 -6.45 34.13 -6.24
CA ASP A 284 -5.95 33.92 -7.61
C ASP A 284 -4.71 33.02 -7.66
N ALA A 285 -3.80 33.15 -6.68
CA ALA A 285 -2.61 32.29 -6.59
C ALA A 285 -2.97 30.83 -6.23
N ILE A 286 -4.00 30.62 -5.42
CA ILE A 286 -4.53 29.27 -5.13
C ILE A 286 -5.13 28.66 -6.42
N MET A 287 -5.86 29.46 -7.19
CA MET A 287 -6.58 28.99 -8.37
C MET A 287 -5.72 28.90 -9.63
N ASN A 288 -4.48 29.38 -9.64
CA ASN A 288 -3.59 29.35 -10.79
C ASN A 288 -2.29 28.62 -10.45
N PHE A 289 -1.82 27.79 -11.40
CA PHE A 289 -0.60 27.02 -11.25
C PHE A 289 0.64 27.84 -11.64
N ASP A 290 1.09 28.73 -10.74
CA ASP A 290 2.25 29.61 -10.96
C ASP A 290 3.48 29.24 -10.10
N LEU A 291 3.30 28.42 -9.06
CA LEU A 291 4.38 27.91 -8.21
C LEU A 291 4.98 26.61 -8.79
N LEU A 292 6.17 26.24 -8.32
CA LEU A 292 6.69 24.91 -8.55
C LEU A 292 5.64 23.87 -8.12
N SER A 293 5.41 22.84 -8.94
CA SER A 293 4.38 21.83 -8.71
C SER A 293 4.43 21.21 -7.31
N HIS A 294 5.63 21.04 -6.74
CA HIS A 294 5.83 20.63 -5.36
C HIS A 294 5.21 21.60 -4.33
N PHE A 295 5.52 22.88 -4.44
CA PHE A 295 4.98 23.88 -3.51
C PHE A 295 3.50 24.19 -3.75
N TYR A 296 3.07 24.10 -5.00
CA TYR A 296 1.64 24.20 -5.32
C TYR A 296 0.84 23.02 -4.72
N ALA A 297 1.39 21.82 -4.77
CA ALA A 297 0.75 20.65 -4.20
C ALA A 297 0.63 20.72 -2.67
N TYR A 298 1.55 21.37 -1.95
CA TYR A 298 1.36 21.68 -0.52
C TYR A 298 0.09 22.47 -0.26
N VAL A 299 -0.21 23.45 -1.13
CA VAL A 299 -1.44 24.25 -1.01
C VAL A 299 -2.67 23.38 -1.23
N MET A 300 -2.64 22.52 -2.25
CA MET A 300 -3.76 21.60 -2.54
C MET A 300 -4.00 20.58 -1.42
N GLU A 301 -2.93 20.02 -0.85
CA GLU A 301 -3.04 19.15 0.32
C GLU A 301 -3.61 19.90 1.53
N ALA A 302 -3.15 21.14 1.76
CA ALA A 302 -3.66 21.98 2.83
C ALA A 302 -5.16 22.24 2.70
N LEU A 303 -5.64 22.55 1.50
CA LEU A 303 -7.08 22.75 1.25
C LEU A 303 -7.89 21.49 1.59
N LEU A 304 -7.39 20.30 1.22
CA LEU A 304 -8.05 19.04 1.58
C LEU A 304 -8.06 18.81 3.10
N ASP A 305 -6.95 19.08 3.78
CA ASP A 305 -6.84 18.94 5.24
C ASP A 305 -7.73 19.92 6.01
N LEU A 306 -8.03 21.08 5.41
CA LEU A 306 -8.86 22.15 5.99
C LEU A 306 -10.33 22.08 5.57
N GLY A 307 -10.73 21.04 4.80
CA GLY A 307 -12.10 20.84 4.34
C GLY A 307 -12.53 21.71 3.15
N GLU A 308 -11.60 22.41 2.50
CA GLU A 308 -11.85 23.26 1.32
C GLU A 308 -11.84 22.45 0.01
N ILE A 309 -12.61 21.36 0.00
CA ILE A 309 -12.56 20.30 -1.05
C ILE A 309 -12.93 20.85 -2.43
N ASP A 310 -13.95 21.72 -2.52
CA ASP A 310 -14.41 22.23 -3.82
C ASP A 310 -13.36 23.15 -4.46
N MET A 311 -12.69 23.97 -3.65
CA MET A 311 -11.59 24.82 -4.11
C MET A 311 -10.41 23.99 -4.63
N ALA A 312 -10.02 22.96 -3.90
CA ALA A 312 -8.97 22.02 -4.33
C ALA A 312 -9.36 21.31 -5.63
N ARG A 313 -10.61 20.85 -5.74
CA ARG A 313 -11.12 20.17 -6.94
C ARG A 313 -11.08 21.06 -8.18
N GLU A 314 -11.54 22.32 -8.06
CA GLU A 314 -11.52 23.28 -9.16
C GLU A 314 -10.08 23.59 -9.61
N ALA A 315 -9.17 23.82 -8.67
CA ALA A 315 -7.76 24.07 -8.97
C ALA A 315 -7.08 22.86 -9.64
N MET A 316 -7.32 21.65 -9.12
CA MET A 316 -6.77 20.40 -9.67
C MET A 316 -7.32 20.06 -11.06
N ALA A 317 -8.56 20.47 -11.41
CA ALA A 317 -9.10 20.31 -12.77
C ALA A 317 -8.28 21.11 -13.81
N LYS A 318 -7.72 22.25 -13.44
CA LYS A 318 -6.82 23.02 -14.31
C LYS A 318 -5.49 22.29 -14.51
N ILE A 319 -4.93 21.66 -13.45
CA ILE A 319 -3.72 20.84 -13.57
C ILE A 319 -3.98 19.62 -14.46
N ALA A 320 -5.13 18.95 -14.33
CA ALA A 320 -5.51 17.83 -15.18
C ALA A 320 -5.51 18.20 -16.66
N SER A 321 -5.91 19.44 -17.01
CA SER A 321 -5.94 19.91 -18.40
C SER A 321 -4.56 20.07 -19.05
N ILE A 322 -3.49 20.13 -18.27
CA ILE A 322 -2.09 20.24 -18.74
C ILE A 322 -1.28 18.96 -18.52
N GLN A 323 -1.86 17.94 -17.89
CA GLN A 323 -1.23 16.63 -17.78
C GLN A 323 -1.06 16.01 -19.17
N THR A 324 0.15 15.47 -19.44
CA THR A 324 0.39 14.79 -20.74
C THR A 324 -0.29 13.42 -20.78
N ALA A 325 -0.42 12.86 -21.99
CA ALA A 325 -0.98 11.52 -22.18
C ALA A 325 -0.18 10.42 -21.47
N GLU A 326 1.12 10.63 -21.23
CA GLU A 326 1.98 9.73 -20.47
C GLU A 326 1.88 9.92 -18.96
N GLY A 327 1.15 10.94 -18.49
CA GLY A 327 0.92 11.22 -17.07
C GLY A 327 1.82 12.31 -16.48
N ALA A 328 2.72 12.92 -17.25
CA ALA A 328 3.58 13.98 -16.75
C ALA A 328 2.81 15.27 -16.46
N VAL A 329 3.16 15.93 -15.34
CA VAL A 329 2.78 17.32 -15.05
C VAL A 329 4.06 18.14 -14.98
N PRO A 330 4.20 19.24 -15.73
CA PRO A 330 5.42 20.04 -15.73
C PRO A 330 5.68 20.67 -14.36
N GLY A 331 6.97 20.95 -14.06
CA GLY A 331 7.39 21.59 -12.82
C GLY A 331 6.76 22.98 -12.61
N TYR A 332 6.58 23.74 -13.69
CA TYR A 332 5.79 24.96 -13.80
C TYR A 332 4.96 24.90 -15.08
N HIS A 333 3.94 25.72 -15.22
CA HIS A 333 3.06 25.71 -16.38
C HIS A 333 3.76 25.98 -17.73
N ASP A 334 4.96 26.56 -17.73
CA ASP A 334 5.70 27.04 -18.90
C ASP A 334 7.07 26.35 -19.11
N VAL A 335 7.31 25.20 -18.48
CA VAL A 335 8.56 24.44 -18.61
C VAL A 335 8.34 23.03 -19.18
N HIS A 336 9.43 22.43 -19.71
CA HIS A 336 9.42 21.06 -20.25
C HIS A 336 10.28 20.11 -19.39
N TRP A 337 10.08 20.15 -18.09
CA TRP A 337 10.65 19.23 -17.13
C TRP A 337 9.66 19.01 -15.98
N VAL A 338 9.80 17.89 -15.31
CA VAL A 338 8.94 17.50 -14.17
C VAL A 338 9.69 17.63 -12.86
N CYS A 339 8.96 17.99 -11.80
CA CYS A 339 9.41 17.82 -10.42
C CYS A 339 8.92 16.48 -9.89
N SER A 340 9.83 15.60 -9.49
CA SER A 340 9.47 14.24 -9.02
C SER A 340 8.54 14.27 -7.80
N THR A 341 8.85 15.14 -6.84
CA THR A 341 8.01 15.33 -5.65
C THR A 341 6.64 15.87 -6.03
N GLY A 342 6.59 16.88 -6.91
CA GLY A 342 5.34 17.46 -7.38
C GLY A 342 4.43 16.43 -8.03
N LEU A 343 4.97 15.51 -8.84
CA LEU A 343 4.20 14.42 -9.45
C LEU A 343 3.56 13.52 -8.39
N PHE A 344 4.31 13.06 -7.39
CA PHE A 344 3.77 12.22 -6.32
C PHE A 344 2.74 12.95 -5.46
N GLN A 345 2.96 14.21 -5.14
CA GLN A 345 2.02 15.00 -4.36
C GLN A 345 0.72 15.28 -5.12
N LEU A 346 0.81 15.68 -6.40
CA LEU A 346 -0.38 15.88 -7.22
C LEU A 346 -1.17 14.57 -7.38
N ALA A 347 -0.47 13.44 -7.56
CA ALA A 347 -1.11 12.12 -7.58
C ALA A 347 -1.85 11.84 -6.26
N LEU A 348 -1.22 12.10 -5.12
CA LEU A 348 -1.84 11.99 -3.79
C LEU A 348 -3.10 12.85 -3.67
N VAL A 349 -3.05 14.09 -4.13
CA VAL A 349 -4.22 14.99 -4.10
C VAL A 349 -5.36 14.45 -4.96
N TRP A 350 -5.08 13.98 -6.18
CA TRP A 350 -6.07 13.34 -7.04
C TRP A 350 -6.69 12.09 -6.41
N PHE A 351 -5.88 11.21 -5.81
CA PHE A 351 -6.40 10.03 -5.09
C PHE A 351 -7.33 10.42 -3.94
N ARG A 352 -6.99 11.47 -3.17
CA ARG A 352 -7.84 11.99 -2.09
C ARG A 352 -9.14 12.62 -2.60
N LEU A 353 -9.13 13.15 -3.82
CA LEU A 353 -10.32 13.69 -4.51
C LEU A 353 -11.17 12.60 -5.21
N GLY A 354 -10.69 11.36 -5.27
CA GLY A 354 -11.34 10.25 -5.98
C GLY A 354 -11.09 10.24 -7.48
N ASP A 355 -10.17 11.07 -7.98
CA ASP A 355 -9.74 11.08 -9.39
C ASP A 355 -8.59 10.10 -9.59
N ILE A 356 -8.94 8.82 -9.72
CA ILE A 356 -7.96 7.73 -9.82
C ILE A 356 -7.21 7.81 -11.15
N GLU A 357 -7.84 8.22 -12.23
CA GLU A 357 -7.25 8.23 -13.58
C GLU A 357 -6.03 9.17 -13.66
N HIS A 358 -6.20 10.45 -13.29
CA HIS A 358 -5.11 11.42 -13.29
C HIS A 358 -4.06 11.09 -12.23
N GLY A 359 -4.51 10.62 -11.05
CA GLY A 359 -3.62 10.18 -9.97
C GLY A 359 -2.71 9.04 -10.41
N ASP A 360 -3.26 8.00 -11.02
CA ASP A 360 -2.50 6.84 -11.52
C ASP A 360 -1.52 7.23 -12.62
N ALA A 361 -1.95 8.07 -13.56
CA ALA A 361 -1.09 8.51 -14.64
C ALA A 361 0.16 9.25 -14.11
N ALA A 362 -0.02 10.21 -13.18
CA ALA A 362 1.08 10.93 -12.55
C ALA A 362 1.97 10.02 -11.70
N PHE A 363 1.37 9.14 -10.89
CA PHE A 363 2.08 8.20 -10.04
C PHE A 363 2.96 7.23 -10.84
N GLN A 364 2.40 6.62 -11.89
CA GLN A 364 3.12 5.68 -12.75
C GLN A 364 4.28 6.38 -13.49
N TYR A 365 4.05 7.60 -13.97
CA TYR A 365 5.10 8.39 -14.60
C TYR A 365 6.26 8.63 -13.64
N ALA A 366 5.96 9.09 -12.42
CA ALA A 366 6.96 9.34 -11.39
C ALA A 366 7.71 8.06 -10.95
N CYS A 367 7.03 6.92 -10.85
CA CYS A 367 7.67 5.63 -10.54
C CYS A 367 8.73 5.23 -11.58
N LYS A 368 8.48 5.49 -12.87
CA LYS A 368 9.45 5.21 -13.95
C LYS A 368 10.72 6.06 -13.87
N LEU A 369 10.69 7.18 -13.14
CA LEU A 369 11.82 8.06 -12.94
C LEU A 369 12.74 7.62 -11.79
N GLN A 370 12.39 6.55 -11.04
CA GLN A 370 13.23 6.07 -9.95
C GLN A 370 14.64 5.72 -10.43
N ASN A 371 15.64 6.24 -9.73
CA ASN A 371 17.03 5.91 -10.00
C ASN A 371 17.38 4.50 -9.50
N SER A 372 18.47 3.94 -10.01
CA SER A 372 18.93 2.60 -9.60
C SER A 372 19.31 2.48 -8.11
N SER A 373 19.62 3.60 -7.46
CA SER A 373 19.80 3.71 -6.01
C SER A 373 18.52 3.46 -5.22
N GLY A 374 17.36 3.74 -5.80
CA GLY A 374 16.03 3.73 -5.17
C GLY A 374 15.48 5.12 -4.83
N GLY A 375 16.29 6.18 -5.00
CA GLY A 375 15.88 7.59 -4.83
C GLY A 375 15.38 8.23 -6.12
N TRP A 376 15.07 9.51 -6.05
CA TRP A 376 14.68 10.35 -7.18
C TRP A 376 15.46 11.67 -7.15
N TYR A 377 15.92 12.13 -8.31
CA TYR A 377 16.35 13.51 -8.45
C TYR A 377 15.15 14.45 -8.26
N GLY A 378 15.42 15.70 -7.90
CA GLY A 378 14.36 16.69 -7.73
C GLY A 378 13.62 16.98 -9.03
N SER A 379 14.30 16.94 -10.16
CA SER A 379 13.70 17.19 -11.46
C SER A 379 14.26 16.29 -12.56
N TYR A 380 13.43 16.08 -13.61
CA TYR A 380 13.80 15.29 -14.80
C TYR A 380 13.28 15.98 -16.05
N PRO A 381 14.07 15.99 -17.17
CA PRO A 381 13.64 16.59 -18.42
C PRO A 381 12.49 15.79 -19.06
N MET A 382 11.55 16.48 -19.70
CA MET A 382 10.49 15.91 -20.52
C MET A 382 10.83 15.85 -22.01
N GLY A 383 12.04 16.27 -22.39
CA GLY A 383 12.52 16.47 -23.76
C GLY A 383 12.57 17.95 -24.13
N GLY A 384 13.34 18.28 -25.19
CA GLY A 384 13.58 19.67 -25.60
C GLY A 384 14.83 20.28 -24.94
N ASP A 385 15.05 21.58 -25.19
CA ASP A 385 16.29 22.29 -24.79
C ASP A 385 16.21 22.93 -23.39
N ASN A 386 15.28 22.50 -22.53
CA ASN A 386 15.09 23.11 -21.22
C ASN A 386 16.02 22.53 -20.17
N THR A 387 16.72 23.41 -19.51
CA THR A 387 17.44 23.10 -18.28
C THR A 387 16.45 23.00 -17.13
N ASN A 388 16.37 21.84 -16.47
CA ASN A 388 15.71 21.66 -15.21
C ASN A 388 16.61 22.25 -14.10
N ASP A 389 16.02 23.02 -13.19
CA ASP A 389 16.75 23.82 -12.20
C ASP A 389 16.48 23.41 -10.74
N TYR A 390 15.63 22.40 -10.52
CA TYR A 390 15.28 21.94 -9.19
C TYR A 390 15.98 20.61 -8.87
N PHE A 391 17.15 20.64 -8.25
CA PHE A 391 17.97 19.46 -7.89
C PHE A 391 18.10 18.42 -9.02
N PRO A 392 18.62 18.81 -10.20
CA PRO A 392 18.61 17.95 -11.39
C PRO A 392 19.55 16.75 -11.31
N THR A 393 20.50 16.74 -10.39
CA THR A 393 21.54 15.71 -10.23
C THR A 393 21.66 15.19 -8.80
N GLU A 394 20.78 15.63 -7.90
CA GLU A 394 20.78 15.23 -6.50
C GLU A 394 19.48 14.48 -6.17
N GLU A 395 19.61 13.36 -5.51
CA GLU A 395 18.45 12.68 -4.96
C GLU A 395 18.00 13.39 -3.69
N ILE A 396 16.72 13.66 -3.63
CA ILE A 396 16.09 14.44 -2.57
C ILE A 396 15.22 13.55 -1.68
N SER A 397 15.36 13.70 -0.38
CA SER A 397 14.66 12.82 0.56
C SER A 397 13.14 12.95 0.53
N TRP A 398 12.62 14.13 0.25
CA TRP A 398 11.17 14.37 0.19
C TRP A 398 10.50 13.74 -1.04
N ALA A 399 11.22 13.40 -2.10
CA ALA A 399 10.64 12.65 -3.21
C ALA A 399 10.27 11.22 -2.78
N ALA A 400 11.16 10.53 -2.07
CA ALA A 400 10.89 9.20 -1.52
C ALA A 400 9.74 9.20 -0.49
N LYS A 401 9.66 10.26 0.34
CA LYS A 401 8.55 10.45 1.28
C LYS A 401 7.20 10.57 0.54
N TYR A 402 7.13 11.43 -0.47
CA TYR A 402 5.88 11.62 -1.21
C TYR A 402 5.51 10.45 -2.10
N PHE A 403 6.48 9.65 -2.54
CA PHE A 403 6.21 8.34 -3.12
C PHE A 403 5.45 7.44 -2.13
N LEU A 404 5.93 7.31 -0.87
CA LEU A 404 5.27 6.50 0.16
C LEU A 404 3.84 6.97 0.44
N ASP A 405 3.62 8.27 0.52
CA ASP A 405 2.30 8.83 0.78
C ASP A 405 1.36 8.65 -0.42
N ALA A 406 1.86 8.90 -1.64
CA ALA A 406 1.06 8.70 -2.85
C ALA A 406 0.64 7.22 -3.00
N LEU A 407 1.55 6.28 -2.72
CA LEU A 407 1.26 4.85 -2.74
C LEU A 407 0.19 4.47 -1.71
N TYR A 408 0.26 5.03 -0.50
CA TYR A 408 -0.75 4.81 0.53
C TYR A 408 -2.15 5.29 0.08
N TYR A 409 -2.24 6.53 -0.42
CA TYR A 409 -3.51 7.09 -0.88
C TYR A 409 -4.01 6.44 -2.17
N LYS A 410 -3.11 5.95 -3.04
CA LYS A 410 -3.48 5.12 -4.18
C LYS A 410 -4.20 3.85 -3.71
N ASN A 411 -3.59 3.08 -2.82
CA ASN A 411 -4.21 1.87 -2.28
C ASN A 411 -5.57 2.18 -1.65
N LYS A 412 -5.66 3.24 -0.85
CA LYS A 412 -6.93 3.66 -0.25
C LYS A 412 -7.99 4.02 -1.29
N ALA A 413 -7.63 4.73 -2.36
CA ALA A 413 -8.55 5.09 -3.44
C ALA A 413 -9.02 3.85 -4.22
N ASP A 414 -8.11 2.93 -4.55
CA ASP A 414 -8.40 1.68 -5.26
C ASP A 414 -9.38 0.80 -4.46
N PHE A 415 -9.16 0.65 -3.14
CA PHE A 415 -10.05 -0.12 -2.28
C PHE A 415 -11.39 0.59 -2.04
N ASN A 416 -11.44 1.91 -1.95
CA ASN A 416 -12.70 2.65 -1.91
C ASN A 416 -13.52 2.41 -3.20
N ALA A 417 -12.88 2.43 -4.36
CA ALA A 417 -13.55 2.18 -5.63
C ALA A 417 -14.02 0.72 -5.77
N SER A 418 -13.27 -0.23 -5.20
CA SER A 418 -13.59 -1.67 -5.26
C SER A 418 -14.59 -2.11 -4.18
N ALA A 419 -14.84 -1.30 -3.15
CA ALA A 419 -15.71 -1.63 -2.02
C ALA A 419 -17.10 -2.18 -2.40
N PRO A 420 -17.80 -1.66 -3.43
CA PRO A 420 -19.08 -2.21 -3.86
C PRO A 420 -19.03 -3.68 -4.29
N LEU A 421 -17.86 -4.13 -4.79
CA LEU A 421 -17.65 -5.50 -5.28
C LEU A 421 -17.33 -6.50 -4.16
N PHE A 422 -17.05 -6.04 -2.95
CA PHE A 422 -16.71 -6.93 -1.84
C PHE A 422 -17.89 -7.81 -1.46
N LYS A 423 -17.62 -9.10 -1.20
CA LYS A 423 -18.62 -10.05 -0.72
C LYS A 423 -19.03 -9.69 0.72
N ASP A 424 -20.32 -9.72 1.01
CA ASP A 424 -20.90 -9.41 2.33
C ASP A 424 -21.31 -10.67 3.11
N TYR A 425 -21.24 -11.84 2.48
CA TYR A 425 -21.65 -13.12 3.05
C TYR A 425 -20.62 -14.22 2.79
N ILE A 426 -20.51 -15.14 3.73
CA ILE A 426 -19.83 -16.43 3.59
C ILE A 426 -20.68 -17.51 4.27
N ALA A 427 -20.84 -18.70 3.65
CA ALA A 427 -21.61 -19.75 4.27
C ALA A 427 -20.91 -20.33 5.50
N PRO A 428 -21.65 -20.68 6.55
CA PRO A 428 -21.10 -21.38 7.72
C PRO A 428 -20.43 -22.72 7.40
N SER A 429 -20.77 -23.32 6.25
CA SER A 429 -20.16 -24.56 5.75
C SER A 429 -18.84 -24.37 5.02
N ASP A 430 -18.47 -23.16 4.66
CA ASP A 430 -17.20 -22.84 3.99
C ASP A 430 -16.00 -23.26 4.86
N GLY A 431 -15.03 -23.95 4.27
CA GLY A 431 -13.89 -24.48 5.01
C GLY A 431 -13.03 -23.40 5.66
N ARG A 432 -12.88 -22.24 4.99
CA ARG A 432 -12.14 -21.08 5.54
C ARG A 432 -12.81 -20.58 6.82
N TYR A 433 -14.15 -20.45 6.81
CA TYR A 433 -14.89 -20.04 8.00
C TYR A 433 -14.83 -21.10 9.11
N ARG A 434 -14.99 -22.39 8.77
CA ARG A 434 -14.90 -23.48 9.76
C ARG A 434 -13.56 -23.53 10.48
N GLU A 435 -12.45 -23.36 9.74
CA GLU A 435 -11.11 -23.33 10.35
C GLU A 435 -10.93 -22.10 11.23
N LEU A 436 -11.32 -20.91 10.77
CA LEU A 436 -11.27 -19.69 11.59
C LEU A 436 -12.10 -19.85 12.88
N ARG A 437 -13.34 -20.33 12.76
CA ARG A 437 -14.22 -20.58 13.90
C ARG A 437 -13.59 -21.55 14.90
N ARG A 438 -13.03 -22.67 14.45
CA ARG A 438 -12.32 -23.64 15.30
C ARG A 438 -11.20 -22.97 16.09
N ILE A 439 -10.37 -22.16 15.44
CA ILE A 439 -9.24 -21.47 16.09
C ILE A 439 -9.75 -20.46 17.13
N VAL A 440 -10.81 -19.72 16.81
CA VAL A 440 -11.44 -18.77 17.75
C VAL A 440 -12.03 -19.51 18.95
N GLU A 441 -12.73 -20.64 18.76
CA GLU A 441 -13.28 -21.46 19.84
C GLU A 441 -12.18 -22.03 20.77
N GLU A 442 -11.06 -22.49 20.21
CA GLU A 442 -9.92 -23.02 20.96
C GLU A 442 -9.17 -21.94 21.75
N THR A 443 -9.09 -20.73 21.21
CA THR A 443 -8.27 -19.63 21.78
C THR A 443 -9.08 -18.77 22.74
N CYS A 444 -10.38 -18.65 22.56
CA CYS A 444 -11.28 -17.77 23.29
C CYS A 444 -12.28 -18.58 24.14
N PRO A 445 -11.89 -19.09 25.33
CA PRO A 445 -12.80 -19.84 26.20
C PRO A 445 -13.95 -18.94 26.68
N PRO A 446 -15.16 -19.50 26.89
CA PRO A 446 -16.29 -18.74 27.42
C PRO A 446 -15.99 -18.06 28.75
N GLY A 447 -16.44 -16.80 28.92
CA GLY A 447 -16.28 -16.03 30.16
C GLY A 447 -14.92 -15.32 30.30
N GLY A 448 -14.04 -15.38 29.29
CA GLY A 448 -12.80 -14.61 29.23
C GLY A 448 -13.00 -13.18 28.69
N ASP A 449 -12.03 -12.30 28.91
CA ASP A 449 -11.93 -11.00 28.19
C ASP A 449 -11.36 -11.26 26.78
N ASN A 450 -12.20 -11.84 25.93
CA ASN A 450 -11.82 -12.26 24.59
C ASN A 450 -12.11 -11.13 23.60
N ARG A 451 -11.07 -10.72 22.87
CA ARG A 451 -11.14 -9.74 21.77
C ARG A 451 -10.59 -10.37 20.51
N VAL A 452 -11.33 -10.22 19.41
CA VAL A 452 -10.96 -10.79 18.11
C VAL A 452 -10.98 -9.70 17.06
N LEU A 453 -9.91 -9.59 16.26
CA LEU A 453 -9.73 -8.58 15.23
C LEU A 453 -9.70 -9.23 13.84
N ASP A 454 -10.50 -8.70 12.93
CA ASP A 454 -10.44 -8.93 11.49
C ASP A 454 -9.66 -7.82 10.80
N VAL A 455 -8.55 -8.17 10.16
CA VAL A 455 -7.62 -7.24 9.51
C VAL A 455 -7.87 -7.25 7.99
N GLY A 456 -8.34 -6.12 7.43
CA GLY A 456 -8.87 -6.05 6.08
C GLY A 456 -10.27 -6.67 6.02
N CYS A 457 -11.14 -6.24 6.93
CA CYS A 457 -12.41 -6.89 7.19
C CYS A 457 -13.44 -6.77 6.06
N GLY A 458 -13.21 -5.92 5.06
CA GLY A 458 -14.16 -5.68 3.99
C GLY A 458 -15.57 -5.45 4.53
N LYS A 459 -16.59 -6.08 3.95
CA LYS A 459 -17.98 -5.98 4.43
C LYS A 459 -18.28 -6.80 5.71
N GLY A 460 -17.27 -7.42 6.33
CA GLY A 460 -17.41 -8.12 7.62
C GLY A 460 -18.05 -9.49 7.55
N ARG A 461 -17.95 -10.19 6.41
CA ARG A 461 -18.60 -11.48 6.18
C ARG A 461 -18.20 -12.55 7.20
N TYR A 462 -16.96 -12.57 7.67
CA TYR A 462 -16.50 -13.48 8.71
C TYR A 462 -16.96 -13.03 10.10
N LEU A 463 -16.83 -11.73 10.40
CA LEU A 463 -17.22 -11.15 11.70
C LEU A 463 -18.71 -11.35 12.01
N ASN A 464 -19.57 -11.17 11.01
CA ASN A 464 -21.03 -11.32 11.18
C ASN A 464 -21.40 -12.76 11.61
N ASN A 465 -20.76 -13.77 11.00
CA ASN A 465 -20.97 -15.17 11.36
C ASN A 465 -20.38 -15.49 12.74
N LEU A 466 -19.15 -15.03 13.03
CA LEU A 466 -18.52 -15.24 14.34
C LEU A 466 -19.33 -14.61 15.46
N LEU A 467 -19.87 -13.40 15.25
CA LEU A 467 -20.73 -12.72 16.22
C LEU A 467 -22.05 -13.49 16.48
N ALA A 468 -22.61 -14.12 15.43
CA ALA A 468 -23.80 -14.96 15.57
C ALA A 468 -23.50 -16.23 16.38
N ASP A 469 -22.32 -16.83 16.20
CA ASP A 469 -21.92 -18.04 16.90
C ASP A 469 -21.42 -17.76 18.33
N ARG A 470 -20.76 -16.62 18.58
CA ARG A 470 -20.06 -16.27 19.83
C ARG A 470 -20.33 -14.82 20.27
N SER A 471 -21.55 -14.55 20.71
CA SER A 471 -21.97 -13.22 21.19
C SER A 471 -21.28 -12.77 22.51
N ASP A 472 -20.52 -13.66 23.13
CA ASP A 472 -19.71 -13.40 24.35
C ASP A 472 -18.33 -12.80 24.06
N ILE A 473 -17.92 -12.69 22.78
CA ILE A 473 -16.65 -12.14 22.34
C ILE A 473 -16.84 -10.69 21.88
N GLN A 474 -15.86 -9.84 22.13
CA GLN A 474 -15.76 -8.50 21.58
C GLN A 474 -15.08 -8.56 20.20
N PHE A 475 -15.80 -8.17 19.17
CA PHE A 475 -15.29 -8.20 17.80
C PHE A 475 -14.91 -6.81 17.30
N PHE A 476 -13.83 -6.78 16.50
CA PHE A 476 -13.27 -5.59 15.88
C PHE A 476 -13.00 -5.86 14.41
N GLY A 477 -13.23 -4.85 13.57
CA GLY A 477 -12.90 -4.89 12.15
C GLY A 477 -12.12 -3.65 11.75
N VAL A 478 -11.05 -3.84 10.97
CA VAL A 478 -10.28 -2.74 10.41
C VAL A 478 -10.15 -2.88 8.89
N ASP A 479 -10.35 -1.78 8.18
CA ASP A 479 -10.17 -1.73 6.73
C ASP A 479 -9.58 -0.38 6.31
N ILE A 480 -8.80 -0.35 5.22
CA ILE A 480 -8.24 0.88 4.67
C ILE A 480 -9.31 1.73 3.96
N SER A 481 -10.39 1.07 3.52
CA SER A 481 -11.50 1.71 2.82
C SER A 481 -12.46 2.39 3.80
N ARG A 482 -12.47 3.70 3.79
CA ARG A 482 -13.42 4.51 4.57
C ARG A 482 -14.87 4.23 4.18
N SER A 483 -15.14 4.06 2.88
CA SER A 483 -16.50 3.76 2.40
C SER A 483 -17.04 2.45 2.98
N VAL A 484 -16.19 1.42 3.11
CA VAL A 484 -16.55 0.15 3.75
C VAL A 484 -16.90 0.35 5.22
N VAL A 485 -16.10 1.14 5.95
CA VAL A 485 -16.31 1.37 7.39
C VAL A 485 -17.57 2.19 7.65
N ASP A 486 -17.82 3.22 6.86
CA ASP A 486 -18.98 4.13 7.04
C ASP A 486 -20.34 3.45 6.74
N GLU A 487 -20.34 2.39 5.91
CA GLU A 487 -21.57 1.63 5.58
C GLU A 487 -22.00 0.64 6.68
N LYS A 488 -21.22 0.48 7.77
CA LYS A 488 -21.49 -0.54 8.79
C LYS A 488 -22.68 -0.17 9.68
N THR A 489 -23.55 -1.17 9.85
CA THR A 489 -24.76 -1.05 10.68
C THR A 489 -24.75 -1.93 11.93
N GLU A 490 -23.85 -2.92 12.03
CA GLU A 490 -23.74 -3.78 13.21
C GLU A 490 -22.92 -3.07 14.32
N HIS A 491 -23.59 -2.57 15.33
CA HIS A 491 -23.00 -1.77 16.41
C HIS A 491 -22.31 -2.59 17.52
N ARG A 492 -22.42 -3.91 17.51
CA ARG A 492 -21.69 -4.78 18.45
C ARG A 492 -20.28 -5.09 18.01
N ILE A 493 -19.89 -4.65 16.82
CA ILE A 493 -18.53 -4.72 16.28
C ILE A 493 -17.96 -3.31 16.24
N ASP A 494 -16.74 -3.14 16.75
CA ASP A 494 -15.98 -1.89 16.64
C ASP A 494 -15.29 -1.84 15.26
N TRP A 495 -15.79 -0.98 14.38
CA TRP A 495 -15.29 -0.81 13.02
C TRP A 495 -14.36 0.39 12.94
N ARG A 496 -13.14 0.20 12.44
CA ARG A 496 -12.16 1.29 12.31
C ARG A 496 -11.54 1.34 10.92
N GLU A 497 -11.25 2.57 10.48
CA GLU A 497 -10.37 2.80 9.34
C GLU A 497 -8.92 2.59 9.76
N GLY A 498 -8.13 1.83 8.98
CA GLY A 498 -6.72 1.60 9.26
C GLY A 498 -6.04 0.75 8.17
N SER A 499 -4.73 0.84 8.10
CA SER A 499 -3.91 0.03 7.20
C SER A 499 -3.43 -1.24 7.89
N LEU A 500 -3.22 -2.31 7.12
CA LEU A 500 -2.60 -3.55 7.61
C LEU A 500 -1.21 -3.31 8.21
N THR A 501 -0.49 -2.31 7.72
CA THR A 501 0.86 -1.93 8.19
C THR A 501 0.85 -0.94 9.36
N ASN A 502 -0.33 -0.45 9.77
CA ASN A 502 -0.49 0.47 10.91
C ASN A 502 -1.89 0.31 11.51
N LEU A 503 -2.06 -0.69 12.35
CA LEU A 503 -3.32 -1.01 12.99
C LEU A 503 -3.64 -0.01 14.12
N PRO A 504 -4.85 0.60 14.15
CA PRO A 504 -5.23 1.64 15.11
C PRO A 504 -5.62 1.06 16.49
N PHE A 505 -4.77 0.16 17.01
CA PHE A 505 -5.01 -0.51 18.30
C PHE A 505 -3.71 -0.55 19.12
N PRO A 506 -3.83 -0.52 20.46
CA PRO A 506 -2.69 -0.73 21.35
C PRO A 506 -2.05 -2.11 21.17
N ASP A 507 -0.81 -2.24 21.64
CA ASP A 507 -0.13 -3.52 21.76
C ASP A 507 -0.92 -4.49 22.64
N ASP A 508 -0.77 -5.79 22.45
CA ASP A 508 -1.31 -6.85 23.31
C ASP A 508 -2.83 -6.78 23.57
N THR A 509 -3.61 -6.36 22.56
CA THR A 509 -5.05 -6.11 22.72
C THR A 509 -5.89 -7.37 22.47
N PHE A 510 -5.55 -8.19 21.46
CA PHE A 510 -6.41 -9.24 20.93
C PHE A 510 -5.96 -10.65 21.32
N ALA A 511 -6.91 -11.53 21.58
CA ALA A 511 -6.65 -12.97 21.74
C ALA A 511 -6.42 -13.64 20.38
N VAL A 512 -7.16 -13.20 19.36
CA VAL A 512 -7.01 -13.66 17.97
C VAL A 512 -7.01 -12.46 17.06
N THR A 513 -6.02 -12.40 16.17
CA THR A 513 -5.97 -11.46 15.04
C THR A 513 -5.91 -12.27 13.77
N TYR A 514 -6.82 -12.01 12.83
CA TYR A 514 -6.85 -12.76 11.58
C TYR A 514 -6.94 -11.85 10.36
N ALA A 515 -6.43 -12.33 9.23
CA ALA A 515 -6.56 -11.74 7.92
C ALA A 515 -7.06 -12.82 6.95
N CYS A 516 -8.23 -12.60 6.34
CA CYS A 516 -8.82 -13.54 5.40
C CYS A 516 -8.97 -12.88 4.03
N GLU A 517 -8.19 -13.34 3.04
CA GLU A 517 -8.17 -12.78 1.68
C GLU A 517 -7.94 -11.25 1.70
N SER A 518 -7.01 -10.81 2.54
CA SER A 518 -6.69 -9.40 2.72
C SER A 518 -5.19 -9.13 2.84
N LEU A 519 -4.43 -10.04 3.43
CA LEU A 519 -2.98 -9.88 3.58
C LEU A 519 -2.27 -9.86 2.22
N GLU A 520 -2.77 -10.61 1.24
CA GLU A 520 -2.28 -10.64 -0.14
C GLU A 520 -2.25 -9.25 -0.82
N HIS A 521 -3.05 -8.30 -0.33
CA HIS A 521 -3.12 -6.93 -0.83
C HIS A 521 -2.19 -5.95 -0.10
N ALA A 522 -1.50 -6.37 0.95
CA ALA A 522 -0.50 -5.53 1.60
C ALA A 522 0.73 -5.37 0.70
N VAL A 523 1.22 -4.14 0.52
CA VAL A 523 2.48 -3.87 -0.21
C VAL A 523 3.66 -4.41 0.58
N ASP A 524 3.66 -4.20 1.90
CA ASP A 524 4.68 -4.67 2.83
C ASP A 524 4.08 -5.74 3.76
N ILE A 525 4.16 -7.00 3.30
CA ILE A 525 3.61 -8.16 4.02
C ILE A 525 4.29 -8.35 5.38
N GLU A 526 5.63 -8.17 5.45
CA GLU A 526 6.37 -8.35 6.70
C GLU A 526 5.96 -7.31 7.76
N SER A 527 5.77 -6.05 7.34
CA SER A 527 5.25 -5.00 8.23
C SER A 527 3.82 -5.28 8.68
N ALA A 528 2.97 -5.82 7.80
CA ALA A 528 1.61 -6.21 8.16
C ALA A 528 1.59 -7.37 9.18
N VAL A 529 2.40 -8.41 8.97
CA VAL A 529 2.55 -9.52 9.94
C VAL A 529 3.08 -9.02 11.29
N ARG A 530 4.05 -8.09 11.27
CA ARG A 530 4.57 -7.46 12.50
C ARG A 530 3.50 -6.68 13.26
N GLU A 531 2.65 -5.93 12.56
CA GLU A 531 1.54 -5.19 13.17
C GLU A 531 0.46 -6.14 13.73
N MET A 532 0.12 -7.23 13.02
CA MET A 532 -0.75 -8.26 13.56
C MET A 532 -0.17 -8.86 14.85
N ALA A 533 1.15 -9.13 14.87
CA ALA A 533 1.82 -9.64 16.06
C ALA A 533 1.80 -8.63 17.21
N ARG A 534 2.04 -7.35 16.93
CA ARG A 534 2.05 -6.29 17.94
C ARG A 534 0.71 -6.15 18.67
N VAL A 535 -0.39 -6.20 17.92
CA VAL A 535 -1.72 -6.04 18.55
C VAL A 535 -2.27 -7.32 19.17
N THR A 536 -1.65 -8.47 18.91
CA THR A 536 -2.05 -9.76 19.48
C THR A 536 -1.34 -10.01 20.80
N LYS A 537 -2.08 -10.42 21.82
CA LYS A 537 -1.55 -10.74 23.15
C LYS A 537 -0.50 -11.87 23.09
N PRO A 538 0.53 -11.87 23.94
CA PRO A 538 1.36 -13.05 24.16
C PRO A 538 0.52 -14.31 24.40
N GLY A 539 0.83 -15.40 23.68
CA GLY A 539 0.04 -16.63 23.69
C GLY A 539 -1.26 -16.58 22.85
N GLY A 540 -1.63 -15.42 22.32
CA GLY A 540 -2.73 -15.27 21.35
C GLY A 540 -2.36 -15.83 19.98
N ARG A 541 -3.33 -15.88 19.07
CA ARG A 541 -3.18 -16.47 17.74
C ARG A 541 -3.21 -15.42 16.64
N ILE A 542 -2.25 -15.50 15.73
CA ILE A 542 -2.33 -14.87 14.40
C ILE A 542 -2.80 -15.93 13.41
N VAL A 543 -3.81 -15.60 12.61
CA VAL A 543 -4.36 -16.48 11.60
C VAL A 543 -4.37 -15.76 10.25
N VAL A 544 -3.77 -16.36 9.23
CA VAL A 544 -3.88 -15.90 7.86
C VAL A 544 -4.58 -16.97 7.04
N ILE A 545 -5.63 -16.60 6.34
CA ILE A 545 -6.35 -17.47 5.39
C ILE A 545 -6.26 -16.81 4.03
N ASP A 546 -5.42 -17.35 3.18
CA ASP A 546 -5.13 -16.69 1.92
C ASP A 546 -4.72 -17.67 0.83
N LYS A 547 -4.49 -17.16 -0.38
CA LYS A 547 -4.20 -17.95 -1.56
C LYS A 547 -2.75 -18.44 -1.57
N ASN A 548 -2.59 -19.72 -1.90
CA ASN A 548 -1.31 -20.37 -2.04
C ASN A 548 -0.73 -20.12 -3.44
N ALA A 549 0.54 -19.72 -3.52
CA ALA A 549 1.23 -19.43 -4.76
C ALA A 549 1.32 -20.62 -5.74
N VAL A 550 1.17 -21.86 -5.27
CA VAL A 550 1.14 -23.05 -6.15
C VAL A 550 -0.09 -23.06 -7.07
N ALA A 551 -1.18 -22.41 -6.65
CA ALA A 551 -2.42 -22.29 -7.43
C ALA A 551 -2.48 -20.97 -8.24
N LEU A 552 -1.38 -20.22 -8.35
CA LEU A 552 -1.35 -18.94 -9.05
C LEU A 552 -1.76 -19.10 -10.51
N GLY A 553 -2.74 -18.30 -10.94
CA GLY A 553 -3.37 -18.38 -12.25
C GLY A 553 -4.71 -19.14 -12.25
N ALA A 554 -5.11 -19.77 -11.11
CA ALA A 554 -6.42 -20.38 -10.97
C ALA A 554 -7.56 -19.34 -10.90
N LEU A 555 -7.25 -18.15 -10.41
CA LEU A 555 -8.14 -16.98 -10.35
C LEU A 555 -7.48 -15.77 -10.98
N GLU A 556 -8.29 -14.80 -11.38
CA GLU A 556 -7.81 -13.49 -11.81
C GLU A 556 -7.18 -12.77 -10.62
N ILE A 557 -6.00 -12.17 -10.83
CA ILE A 557 -5.26 -11.44 -9.81
C ILE A 557 -5.27 -9.94 -10.11
N THR A 558 -5.42 -9.16 -9.06
CA THR A 558 -5.31 -7.70 -9.12
C THR A 558 -3.84 -7.25 -9.15
N PRO A 559 -3.54 -6.00 -9.56
CA PRO A 559 -2.16 -5.52 -9.72
C PRO A 559 -1.28 -5.61 -8.47
N TRP A 560 -1.86 -5.56 -7.28
CA TRP A 560 -1.14 -5.54 -5.99
C TRP A 560 -1.19 -6.86 -5.24
N GLU A 561 -1.91 -7.84 -5.76
CA GLU A 561 -2.14 -9.11 -5.10
C GLU A 561 -0.89 -9.97 -5.10
N GLN A 562 -0.48 -10.44 -3.93
CA GLN A 562 0.68 -11.29 -3.70
C GLN A 562 0.22 -12.62 -3.11
N TRP A 563 0.25 -13.69 -3.89
CA TRP A 563 -0.05 -15.01 -3.35
C TRP A 563 1.15 -15.59 -2.63
N PHE A 564 0.91 -16.33 -1.57
CA PHE A 564 1.96 -16.76 -0.66
C PHE A 564 2.52 -18.12 -1.02
N ASP A 565 3.86 -18.21 -1.01
CA ASP A 565 4.53 -19.48 -0.77
C ASP A 565 4.34 -19.85 0.70
N GLU A 566 3.94 -21.11 0.97
CA GLU A 566 3.55 -21.53 2.31
C GLU A 566 4.68 -21.35 3.33
N GLU A 567 5.88 -21.78 3.02
CA GLU A 567 7.03 -21.61 3.91
C GLU A 567 7.48 -20.15 3.97
N GLY A 568 7.39 -19.41 2.87
CA GLY A 568 7.74 -17.99 2.81
C GLY A 568 6.93 -17.15 3.78
N LEU A 569 5.60 -17.36 3.85
CA LEU A 569 4.78 -16.65 4.84
C LEU A 569 5.03 -17.16 6.27
N ALA A 570 5.19 -18.47 6.44
CA ALA A 570 5.55 -19.04 7.75
C ALA A 570 6.87 -18.46 8.28
N ASP A 571 7.88 -18.29 7.40
CA ASP A 571 9.16 -17.66 7.76
C ASP A 571 9.00 -16.21 8.21
N MET A 572 8.08 -15.44 7.60
CA MET A 572 7.76 -14.07 8.04
C MET A 572 7.06 -14.05 9.41
N MET A 573 6.32 -15.10 9.78
CA MET A 573 5.64 -15.21 11.07
C MET A 573 6.57 -15.70 12.20
N ARG A 574 7.56 -16.55 11.92
CA ARG A 574 8.46 -17.17 12.91
C ARG A 574 9.23 -16.19 13.81
N PRO A 575 9.65 -14.98 13.38
CA PRO A 575 10.23 -13.98 14.27
C PRO A 575 9.32 -13.62 15.45
N PHE A 576 8.02 -13.59 15.23
CA PHE A 576 7.00 -13.12 16.17
C PHE A 576 6.23 -14.26 16.84
N CYS A 577 6.21 -15.45 16.26
CA CYS A 577 5.37 -16.56 16.68
C CYS A 577 6.19 -17.80 17.05
N HIS A 578 5.62 -18.59 17.99
CA HIS A 578 5.98 -19.99 18.21
C HIS A 578 5.04 -20.86 17.35
N ASP A 579 5.42 -22.11 17.14
CA ASP A 579 4.55 -23.16 16.63
C ASP A 579 3.73 -22.75 15.36
N VAL A 580 4.40 -22.09 14.42
CA VAL A 580 3.75 -21.75 13.13
C VAL A 580 3.38 -23.06 12.43
N SER A 581 2.08 -23.27 12.21
CA SER A 581 1.52 -24.42 11.52
C SER A 581 0.69 -24.00 10.32
N ILE A 582 0.56 -24.91 9.35
CA ILE A 582 -0.16 -24.66 8.11
C ILE A 582 -1.22 -25.75 7.94
N VAL A 583 -2.46 -25.34 7.70
CA VAL A 583 -3.53 -26.22 7.23
C VAL A 583 -3.61 -26.05 5.72
N HIS A 584 -3.31 -27.13 5.02
CA HIS A 584 -3.26 -27.13 3.56
C HIS A 584 -4.63 -27.43 2.96
N ASP A 585 -4.84 -27.01 1.72
CA ASP A 585 -5.96 -27.42 0.88
C ASP A 585 -7.33 -27.21 1.54
N VAL A 586 -7.60 -25.98 1.99
CA VAL A 586 -8.83 -25.64 2.68
C VAL A 586 -9.97 -25.44 1.68
N ASP A 587 -11.06 -26.17 1.86
CA ASP A 587 -12.27 -26.07 1.02
C ASP A 587 -12.86 -24.65 1.01
N TYR A 588 -13.47 -24.25 -0.12
CA TYR A 588 -14.23 -23.02 -0.24
C TYR A 588 -15.49 -23.19 -1.14
N GLU A 589 -16.46 -22.31 -0.96
CA GLU A 589 -17.85 -22.54 -1.36
C GLU A 589 -18.13 -22.79 -2.84
N ASP A 590 -17.54 -21.97 -3.73
CA ASP A 590 -18.03 -21.84 -5.10
C ASP A 590 -17.22 -22.66 -6.10
N HIS A 591 -15.99 -22.98 -5.78
CA HIS A 591 -15.09 -23.69 -6.67
C HIS A 591 -14.16 -24.59 -5.87
N PHE A 592 -14.00 -25.81 -6.32
CA PHE A 592 -12.99 -26.67 -5.77
C PHE A 592 -11.73 -26.60 -6.65
N GLN A 593 -10.78 -25.75 -6.25
CA GLN A 593 -9.43 -25.75 -6.78
C GLN A 593 -8.52 -26.27 -5.67
N LYS A 594 -7.88 -27.41 -5.90
CA LYS A 594 -6.95 -28.00 -4.93
C LYS A 594 -5.79 -27.04 -4.65
N ASP A 595 -5.37 -27.01 -3.38
CA ASP A 595 -4.26 -26.20 -2.89
C ASP A 595 -4.41 -24.68 -3.14
N LEU A 596 -5.66 -24.17 -3.36
CA LEU A 596 -5.86 -22.73 -3.55
C LEU A 596 -5.75 -21.95 -2.25
N PHE A 597 -6.40 -22.43 -1.18
CA PHE A 597 -6.37 -21.78 0.12
C PHE A 597 -5.59 -22.58 1.15
N SER A 598 -4.72 -21.90 1.88
CA SER A 598 -4.04 -22.40 3.07
C SER A 598 -4.36 -21.53 4.28
N VAL A 599 -4.26 -22.11 5.47
CA VAL A 599 -4.40 -21.38 6.75
C VAL A 599 -3.08 -21.46 7.48
N TRP A 600 -2.47 -20.31 7.71
CA TRP A 600 -1.28 -20.17 8.56
C TRP A 600 -1.71 -19.76 9.97
N ILE A 601 -1.20 -20.45 10.97
CA ILE A 601 -1.55 -20.23 12.37
C ILE A 601 -0.27 -20.10 13.18
N GLY A 602 -0.09 -18.98 13.86
CA GLY A 602 1.05 -18.76 14.75
C GLY A 602 0.61 -18.36 16.16
N THR A 603 1.33 -18.83 17.18
CA THR A 603 1.15 -18.36 18.58
C THR A 603 2.14 -17.26 18.85
N VAL A 604 1.67 -16.07 19.25
CA VAL A 604 2.53 -14.92 19.53
C VAL A 604 3.44 -15.17 20.72
N LYS A 605 4.73 -14.83 20.57
CA LYS A 605 5.75 -14.92 21.64
C LYS A 605 5.44 -13.96 22.77
N GLY A 606 5.88 -14.30 23.99
CA GLY A 606 5.83 -13.43 25.15
C GLY A 606 7.06 -12.54 25.27
#